data_39272dcbc2ecc9c1fa7dfe58cfeb4be4
#
_entry.id   39272dcbc2ecc9c1fa7dfe58cfeb4be4
#
_cell.length_a   1.000
_cell.length_b   1.000
_cell.length_c   1.000
_cell.angle_alpha   90.00
_cell.angle_beta   90.00
_cell.angle_gamma   90.00
#
_symmetry.space_group_name_H-M   'P 1'
#
loop_
_entity.id
_entity.type
_entity.pdbx_description
1 polymer ?
#
loop_
_entity_poly.entity_id
_entity_poly.type
_entity_poly.pdbx_seq_one_letter_code
_entity_poly.pdbx_strand_id
1 'polypeptide(L)'
;MISRTKPDVSAEQIQIMFDNAYLGKVKSYSKLGDGEYNAVFDVVTDMGKYVLKVSPLDKTGILTYEQDMMRGEVFWYAQVRTHTDVKVPYVYYKDFSHTVFPSDYFIMERMDGEQLNNAKLSAEEQRWCNEEIARITAKFHKVSNDKFGYLQN
;
A
#
# COMPACT_ATOMS: atom_id res chain seq x y z
N MET A 1 12.43 4.80 -18.86
CA MET A 1 13.25 5.51 -17.84
C MET A 1 13.34 4.59 -16.61
N ILE A 2 14.52 4.18 -16.17
CA ILE A 2 14.65 3.34 -14.97
C ILE A 2 14.50 4.28 -13.78
N SER A 3 13.46 4.09 -12.96
CA SER A 3 13.27 4.88 -11.74
C SER A 3 14.47 4.64 -10.81
N ARG A 4 15.15 5.69 -10.38
CA ARG A 4 16.28 5.64 -9.44
C ARG A 4 15.86 5.24 -8.02
N THR A 5 14.59 5.34 -7.71
CA THR A 5 14.06 5.19 -6.35
C THR A 5 13.45 3.82 -6.09
N LYS A 6 12.91 3.14 -7.11
CA LYS A 6 12.28 1.83 -6.91
C LYS A 6 13.32 0.76 -6.58
N PRO A 7 13.20 0.06 -5.43
CA PRO A 7 14.06 -1.06 -5.14
C PRO A 7 13.82 -2.18 -6.14
N ASP A 8 14.91 -2.80 -6.59
CA ASP A 8 14.83 -4.08 -7.29
C ASP A 8 14.78 -5.17 -6.22
N VAL A 9 13.70 -5.93 -6.21
CA VAL A 9 13.45 -6.97 -5.21
C VAL A 9 13.43 -8.31 -5.93
N SER A 10 14.36 -9.20 -5.56
CA SER A 10 14.47 -10.52 -6.18
C SER A 10 13.36 -11.46 -5.72
N ALA A 11 13.12 -12.53 -6.49
CA ALA A 11 12.17 -13.59 -6.11
C ALA A 11 12.50 -14.22 -4.74
N GLU A 12 13.79 -14.39 -4.45
CA GLU A 12 14.26 -14.94 -3.18
C GLU A 12 13.93 -13.98 -2.01
N GLN A 13 14.13 -12.68 -2.20
CA GLN A 13 13.79 -11.67 -1.19
C GLN A 13 12.29 -11.62 -0.94
N ILE A 14 11.46 -11.68 -1.99
CA ILE A 14 10.01 -11.76 -1.84
C ILE A 14 9.63 -13.01 -1.04
N GLN A 15 10.20 -14.18 -1.36
CA GLN A 15 9.94 -15.41 -0.60
C GLN A 15 10.31 -15.25 0.88
N ILE A 16 11.49 -14.68 1.20
CA ILE A 16 11.92 -14.44 2.58
C ILE A 16 10.94 -13.53 3.33
N MET A 17 10.45 -12.45 2.69
CA MET A 17 9.44 -11.56 3.28
C MET A 17 8.14 -12.32 3.60
N PHE A 18 7.71 -13.21 2.71
CA PHE A 18 6.48 -14.01 2.90
C PHE A 18 6.67 -15.13 3.93
N ASP A 19 7.86 -15.73 4.01
CA ASP A 19 8.19 -16.72 5.05
C ASP A 19 8.15 -16.06 6.45
N ASN A 20 8.72 -14.88 6.61
CA ASN A 20 8.66 -14.12 7.86
C ASN A 20 7.24 -13.71 8.25
N ALA A 21 6.38 -13.48 7.28
CA ALA A 21 4.98 -13.16 7.49
C ALA A 21 4.10 -14.38 7.74
N TYR A 22 4.61 -15.60 7.56
CA TYR A 22 3.85 -16.86 7.60
C TYR A 22 2.68 -16.89 6.59
N LEU A 23 2.88 -16.29 5.40
CA LEU A 23 1.85 -16.17 4.35
C LEU A 23 2.02 -17.15 3.19
N GLY A 24 2.81 -18.21 3.40
CA GLY A 24 2.94 -19.33 2.50
C GLY A 24 4.00 -19.18 1.42
N LYS A 25 4.05 -20.18 0.52
CA LYS A 25 5.03 -20.23 -0.56
C LYS A 25 4.58 -19.42 -1.77
N VAL A 26 5.45 -18.54 -2.24
CA VAL A 26 5.21 -17.71 -3.43
C VAL A 26 5.19 -18.61 -4.67
N LYS A 27 4.06 -18.58 -5.39
CA LYS A 27 3.85 -19.29 -6.66
C LYS A 27 4.14 -18.41 -7.87
N SER A 28 3.75 -17.15 -7.78
CA SER A 28 3.98 -16.15 -8.81
C SER A 28 3.94 -14.74 -8.24
N TYR A 29 4.60 -13.82 -8.91
CA TYR A 29 4.50 -12.39 -8.61
C TYR A 29 4.66 -11.57 -9.89
N SER A 30 4.09 -10.36 -9.88
CA SER A 30 4.28 -9.37 -10.93
C SER A 30 4.31 -7.96 -10.33
N LYS A 31 5.03 -7.05 -10.97
CA LYS A 31 5.02 -5.64 -10.57
C LYS A 31 3.64 -5.03 -10.85
N LEU A 32 3.11 -4.29 -9.88
CA LEU A 32 1.89 -3.52 -10.02
C LEU A 32 2.20 -2.03 -10.18
N GLY A 33 1.57 -1.43 -11.21
CA GLY A 33 1.56 0.01 -11.44
C GLY A 33 2.91 0.62 -11.81
N ASP A 34 2.83 1.85 -12.32
CA ASP A 34 3.95 2.67 -12.75
C ASP A 34 4.33 3.74 -11.72
N GLY A 35 3.83 3.59 -10.47
CA GLY A 35 4.11 4.53 -9.38
C GLY A 35 5.60 4.81 -9.25
N GLU A 36 5.99 6.06 -9.04
CA GLU A 36 7.40 6.49 -9.10
C GLU A 36 8.19 6.18 -7.82
N TYR A 37 7.51 5.90 -6.71
CA TYR A 37 8.12 5.88 -5.39
C TYR A 37 8.35 4.46 -4.85
N ASN A 38 7.30 3.75 -4.50
CA ASN A 38 7.38 2.42 -3.93
C ASN A 38 7.41 1.33 -5.01
N ALA A 39 8.11 0.23 -4.74
CA ALA A 39 7.92 -0.99 -5.51
C ALA A 39 6.68 -1.72 -4.97
N VAL A 40 5.73 -2.02 -5.86
CA VAL A 40 4.49 -2.72 -5.51
C VAL A 40 4.40 -4.00 -6.34
N PHE A 41 4.06 -5.10 -5.69
CA PHE A 41 3.96 -6.42 -6.32
C PHE A 41 2.61 -7.07 -6.00
N ASP A 42 1.97 -7.63 -7.03
CA ASP A 42 0.91 -8.62 -6.88
C ASP A 42 1.56 -9.97 -6.64
N VAL A 43 1.27 -10.61 -5.53
CA VAL A 43 1.91 -11.86 -5.12
C VAL A 43 0.85 -12.91 -4.85
N VAL A 44 1.01 -14.08 -5.48
CA VAL A 44 0.17 -15.26 -5.26
C VAL A 44 0.99 -16.31 -4.52
N THR A 45 0.46 -16.79 -3.39
CA THR A 45 1.04 -17.88 -2.61
C THR A 45 0.13 -19.12 -2.64
N ASP A 46 0.51 -20.16 -1.95
CA ASP A 46 -0.36 -21.31 -1.69
C ASP A 46 -1.45 -21.02 -0.64
N MET A 47 -1.35 -19.90 0.07
CA MET A 47 -2.32 -19.46 1.08
C MET A 47 -3.26 -18.35 0.60
N GLY A 48 -2.93 -17.63 -0.49
CA GLY A 48 -3.78 -16.55 -0.98
C GLY A 48 -3.12 -15.59 -1.96
N LYS A 49 -3.80 -14.46 -2.16
CA LYS A 49 -3.34 -13.36 -3.01
C LYS A 49 -3.10 -12.13 -2.15
N TYR A 50 -1.98 -11.46 -2.40
CA TYR A 50 -1.51 -10.36 -1.57
C TYR A 50 -0.92 -9.24 -2.42
N VAL A 51 -0.80 -8.07 -1.84
CA VAL A 51 0.01 -6.98 -2.36
C VAL A 51 1.18 -6.76 -1.41
N LEU A 52 2.40 -6.86 -1.94
CA LEU A 52 3.62 -6.47 -1.26
C LEU A 52 4.00 -5.06 -1.68
N LYS A 53 4.23 -4.19 -0.73
CA LYS A 53 4.71 -2.82 -0.95
C LYS A 53 6.04 -2.62 -0.25
N VAL A 54 7.03 -2.12 -0.98
CA VAL A 54 8.41 -1.95 -0.52
C VAL A 54 8.84 -0.50 -0.75
N SER A 55 9.34 0.17 0.28
CA SER A 55 9.78 1.56 0.18
C SER A 55 11.13 1.67 -0.54
N PRO A 56 11.49 2.85 -1.08
CA PRO A 56 12.78 3.08 -1.70
C PRO A 56 13.96 2.78 -0.76
N LEU A 57 15.02 2.21 -1.32
CA LEU A 57 16.31 2.04 -0.62
C LEU A 57 17.08 3.35 -0.53
N ASP A 58 17.07 4.12 -1.61
CA ASP A 58 17.70 5.43 -1.67
C ASP A 58 16.68 6.51 -1.31
N LYS A 59 16.94 7.17 -0.19
CA LYS A 59 16.14 8.30 0.31
C LYS A 59 16.75 9.66 -0.07
N THR A 60 17.72 9.68 -0.97
CA THR A 60 18.38 10.92 -1.42
C THR A 60 17.41 11.77 -2.25
N GLY A 61 17.23 13.01 -1.84
CA GLY A 61 16.37 13.98 -2.56
C GLY A 61 14.87 13.84 -2.30
N ILE A 62 14.46 13.00 -1.35
CA ILE A 62 13.08 12.99 -0.88
C ILE A 62 12.79 14.21 -0.01
N LEU A 63 11.57 14.73 -0.11
CA LEU A 63 11.14 15.87 0.69
C LEU A 63 10.92 15.43 2.16
N THR A 64 11.04 16.38 3.08
CA THR A 64 10.91 16.07 4.53
C THR A 64 9.60 15.35 4.86
N TYR A 65 8.49 15.74 4.22
CA TYR A 65 7.18 15.13 4.45
C TYR A 65 7.03 13.74 3.80
N GLU A 66 7.92 13.36 2.89
CA GLU A 66 7.92 12.06 2.23
C GLU A 66 8.69 10.99 3.04
N GLN A 67 9.39 11.41 4.09
CA GLN A 67 10.07 10.50 4.98
C GLN A 67 9.05 9.66 5.74
N ASP A 68 9.34 8.36 5.85
CA ASP A 68 8.52 7.39 6.60
C ASP A 68 7.03 7.32 6.20
N MET A 69 6.67 7.78 4.98
CA MET A 69 5.30 7.75 4.48
C MET A 69 4.63 6.37 4.55
N MET A 70 5.41 5.29 4.38
CA MET A 70 4.89 3.94 4.47
C MET A 70 4.38 3.60 5.87
N ARG A 71 5.04 4.09 6.91
CA ARG A 71 4.59 3.94 8.32
C ARG A 71 3.30 4.70 8.56
N GLY A 72 3.21 5.91 8.02
CA GLY A 72 1.98 6.71 8.04
C GLY A 72 0.83 6.01 7.30
N GLU A 73 1.09 5.43 6.13
CA GLU A 73 0.10 4.69 5.36
C GLU A 73 -0.47 3.50 6.16
N VAL A 74 0.39 2.67 6.74
CA VAL A 74 -0.02 1.52 7.57
C VAL A 74 -0.82 1.97 8.79
N PHE A 75 -0.42 3.08 9.43
CA PHE A 75 -1.18 3.66 10.54
C PHE A 75 -2.58 4.07 10.09
N TRP A 76 -2.70 4.77 8.97
CA TRP A 76 -4.00 5.23 8.48
C TRP A 76 -4.91 4.10 8.06
N TYR A 77 -4.41 3.00 7.47
CA TYR A 77 -5.24 1.81 7.24
C TYR A 77 -5.85 1.29 8.54
N ALA A 78 -5.07 1.25 9.62
CA ALA A 78 -5.57 0.82 10.94
C ALA A 78 -6.60 1.80 11.50
N GLN A 79 -6.38 3.13 11.41
CA GLN A 79 -7.33 4.14 11.88
C GLN A 79 -8.65 4.08 11.13
N VAL A 80 -8.62 4.02 9.81
CA VAL A 80 -9.82 3.94 8.98
C VAL A 80 -10.63 2.69 9.31
N ARG A 81 -9.98 1.53 9.47
CA ARG A 81 -10.66 0.27 9.83
C ARG A 81 -11.27 0.31 11.23
N THR A 82 -10.64 1.00 12.16
CA THR A 82 -11.10 1.08 13.55
C THR A 82 -12.25 2.06 13.73
N HIS A 83 -12.21 3.18 13.01
CA HIS A 83 -13.11 4.31 13.25
C HIS A 83 -14.17 4.50 12.17
N THR A 84 -14.12 3.74 11.09
CA THR A 84 -15.09 3.83 9.99
C THR A 84 -15.51 2.46 9.48
N ASP A 85 -16.59 2.43 8.71
CA ASP A 85 -17.04 1.26 7.95
C ASP A 85 -16.48 1.24 6.50
N VAL A 86 -15.54 2.14 6.19
CA VAL A 86 -14.93 2.21 4.88
C VAL A 86 -14.02 1.01 4.66
N LYS A 87 -14.23 0.31 3.55
CA LYS A 87 -13.45 -0.85 3.17
C LYS A 87 -12.08 -0.40 2.65
N VAL A 88 -11.03 -0.74 3.40
CA VAL A 88 -9.62 -0.54 3.02
C VAL A 88 -8.87 -1.86 3.17
N PRO A 89 -7.74 -2.05 2.47
CA PRO A 89 -6.96 -3.28 2.55
C PRO A 89 -6.57 -3.63 3.99
N TYR A 90 -6.63 -4.90 4.34
CA TYR A 90 -6.07 -5.38 5.59
C TYR A 90 -4.55 -5.53 5.47
N VAL A 91 -3.79 -4.99 6.42
CA VAL A 91 -2.34 -5.19 6.51
C VAL A 91 -2.06 -6.44 7.31
N TYR A 92 -1.61 -7.50 6.65
CA TYR A 92 -1.29 -8.79 7.28
C TYR A 92 0.03 -8.77 8.02
N TYR A 93 1.02 -8.09 7.44
CA TYR A 93 2.37 -8.04 7.98
C TYR A 93 3.07 -6.73 7.63
N LYS A 94 3.92 -6.25 8.53
CA LYS A 94 4.78 -5.09 8.30
C LYS A 94 6.13 -5.31 8.96
N ASP A 95 7.19 -4.90 8.28
CA ASP A 95 8.54 -4.89 8.84
C ASP A 95 9.21 -3.53 8.58
N PHE A 96 9.51 -2.86 9.65
CA PHE A 96 10.21 -1.57 9.70
C PHE A 96 11.54 -1.69 10.45
N SER A 97 11.98 -2.92 10.72
CA SER A 97 13.22 -3.21 11.46
C SER A 97 14.46 -3.19 10.58
N HIS A 98 14.28 -3.34 9.27
CA HIS A 98 15.34 -3.49 8.27
C HIS A 98 16.24 -4.73 8.48
N THR A 99 15.75 -5.73 9.20
CA THR A 99 16.50 -6.96 9.46
C THR A 99 16.38 -7.99 8.35
N VAL A 100 15.21 -8.04 7.69
CA VAL A 100 14.89 -8.95 6.57
C VAL A 100 15.23 -8.31 5.23
N PHE A 101 14.86 -7.05 5.07
CA PHE A 101 15.12 -6.26 3.88
C PHE A 101 15.58 -4.85 4.31
N PRO A 102 16.54 -4.22 3.61
CA PRO A 102 17.15 -2.95 4.07
C PRO A 102 16.23 -1.71 3.85
N SER A 103 14.92 -1.92 3.78
CA SER A 103 13.92 -0.87 3.65
C SER A 103 12.60 -1.30 4.29
N ASP A 104 11.72 -0.34 4.60
CA ASP A 104 10.38 -0.62 5.10
C ASP A 104 9.57 -1.40 4.07
N TYR A 105 8.84 -2.41 4.51
CA TYR A 105 7.85 -3.10 3.67
C TYR A 105 6.64 -3.55 4.48
N PHE A 106 5.53 -3.74 3.78
CA PHE A 106 4.35 -4.40 4.34
C PHE A 106 3.62 -5.24 3.30
N ILE A 107 2.87 -6.22 3.79
CA ILE A 107 2.05 -7.13 2.98
C ILE A 107 0.59 -6.89 3.36
N MET A 108 -0.23 -6.62 2.38
CA MET A 108 -1.64 -6.30 2.57
C MET A 108 -2.56 -7.16 1.69
N GLU A 109 -3.83 -7.08 2.00
CA GLU A 109 -4.91 -7.66 1.22
C GLU A 109 -4.88 -7.15 -0.22
N ARG A 110 -5.01 -8.08 -1.16
CA ARG A 110 -5.25 -7.75 -2.55
C ARG A 110 -6.74 -7.47 -2.74
N MET A 111 -7.07 -6.21 -2.96
CA MET A 111 -8.43 -5.80 -3.30
C MET A 111 -8.71 -6.13 -4.76
N ASP A 112 -9.81 -6.81 -5.02
CA ASP A 112 -10.31 -7.00 -6.40
C ASP A 112 -11.00 -5.74 -6.88
N GLY A 113 -10.75 -5.35 -8.13
CA GLY A 113 -11.36 -4.18 -8.74
C GLY A 113 -10.53 -3.63 -9.89
N GLU A 114 -11.09 -2.64 -10.56
CA GLU A 114 -10.43 -1.86 -11.61
C GLU A 114 -10.18 -0.45 -11.10
N GLN A 115 -9.05 0.14 -11.51
CA GLN A 115 -8.77 1.53 -11.19
C GLN A 115 -9.76 2.45 -11.88
N LEU A 116 -10.36 3.37 -11.13
CA LEU A 116 -11.42 4.26 -11.62
C LEU A 116 -10.99 5.09 -12.85
N ASN A 117 -9.73 5.50 -12.91
CA ASN A 117 -9.18 6.24 -14.06
C ASN A 117 -9.07 5.41 -15.34
N ASN A 118 -9.10 4.08 -15.25
CA ASN A 118 -9.06 3.17 -16.40
C ASN A 118 -10.44 2.63 -16.76
N ALA A 119 -11.41 2.75 -15.86
CA ALA A 119 -12.75 2.22 -16.04
C ALA A 119 -13.52 3.04 -17.10
N LYS A 120 -14.18 2.33 -18.01
CA LYS A 120 -15.08 2.96 -19.00
C LYS A 120 -16.47 3.05 -18.42
N LEU A 121 -16.78 4.16 -17.78
CA LEU A 121 -18.04 4.41 -17.11
C LEU A 121 -19.02 5.22 -17.96
N SER A 122 -20.29 4.88 -17.90
CA SER A 122 -21.38 5.72 -18.36
C SER A 122 -21.50 6.99 -17.49
N ALA A 123 -22.24 7.99 -17.96
CA ALA A 123 -22.47 9.23 -17.19
C ALA A 123 -23.17 8.97 -15.85
N GLU A 124 -24.03 7.95 -15.78
CA GLU A 124 -24.72 7.56 -14.53
C GLU A 124 -23.77 6.90 -13.55
N GLU A 125 -22.96 5.94 -14.00
CA GLU A 125 -21.93 5.28 -13.17
C GLU A 125 -20.89 6.28 -12.66
N GLN A 126 -20.46 7.22 -13.51
CA GLN A 126 -19.54 8.28 -13.08
C GLN A 126 -20.14 9.16 -11.98
N ARG A 127 -21.42 9.52 -12.10
CA ARG A 127 -22.12 10.28 -11.05
C ARG A 127 -22.19 9.49 -9.75
N TRP A 128 -22.56 8.22 -9.84
CA TRP A 128 -22.62 7.34 -8.66
C TRP A 128 -21.24 7.21 -7.99
N CYS A 129 -20.17 7.00 -8.77
CA CYS A 129 -18.81 6.94 -8.25
C CYS A 129 -18.42 8.24 -7.52
N ASN A 130 -18.74 9.40 -8.10
CA ASN A 130 -18.43 10.70 -7.49
C ASN A 130 -19.20 10.90 -6.16
N GLU A 131 -20.47 10.46 -6.09
CA GLU A 131 -21.25 10.49 -4.85
C GLU A 131 -20.67 9.56 -3.79
N GLU A 132 -20.25 8.35 -4.16
CA GLU A 132 -19.61 7.42 -3.23
C GLU A 132 -18.25 7.93 -2.72
N ILE A 133 -17.43 8.52 -3.60
CA ILE A 133 -16.17 9.17 -3.20
C ILE A 133 -16.46 10.28 -2.18
N ALA A 134 -17.48 11.11 -2.40
CA ALA A 134 -17.85 12.17 -1.47
C ALA A 134 -18.30 11.60 -0.11
N ARG A 135 -19.09 10.51 -0.10
CA ARG A 135 -19.52 9.82 1.14
C ARG A 135 -18.34 9.23 1.91
N ILE A 136 -17.43 8.57 1.19
CA ILE A 136 -16.21 7.99 1.77
C ILE A 136 -15.33 9.10 2.36
N THR A 137 -15.11 10.17 1.62
CA THR A 137 -14.34 11.34 2.07
C THR A 137 -14.95 11.95 3.34
N ALA A 138 -16.27 12.09 3.40
CA ALA A 138 -16.95 12.58 4.60
C ALA A 138 -16.77 11.66 5.82
N LYS A 139 -16.63 10.34 5.61
CA LYS A 139 -16.32 9.40 6.69
C LYS A 139 -14.86 9.56 7.16
N PHE A 140 -13.91 9.71 6.24
CA PHE A 140 -12.51 9.96 6.59
C PHE A 140 -12.32 11.25 7.38
N HIS A 141 -13.04 12.32 7.04
CA HIS A 141 -12.98 13.58 7.77
C HIS A 141 -13.49 13.50 9.21
N LYS A 142 -14.15 12.42 9.61
CA LYS A 142 -14.54 12.18 11.01
C LYS A 142 -13.41 11.58 11.84
N VAL A 143 -12.38 11.04 11.19
CA VAL A 143 -11.18 10.55 11.88
C VAL A 143 -10.28 11.75 12.14
N SER A 144 -10.23 12.18 13.40
CA SER A 144 -9.43 13.33 13.83
C SER A 144 -8.17 12.89 14.57
N ASN A 145 -7.19 13.78 14.62
CA ASN A 145 -5.97 13.63 15.41
C ASN A 145 -5.76 14.91 16.23
N ASP A 146 -5.00 14.81 17.31
CA ASP A 146 -4.73 15.94 18.21
C ASP A 146 -3.81 17.00 17.61
N LYS A 147 -3.10 16.66 16.52
CA LYS A 147 -2.16 17.53 15.82
C LYS A 147 -2.48 17.59 14.33
N PHE A 148 -2.26 18.75 13.76
CA PHE A 148 -2.26 18.94 12.30
C PHE A 148 -0.89 18.55 11.73
N GLY A 149 -0.90 17.86 10.57
CA GLY A 149 0.31 17.49 9.85
C GLY A 149 0.37 16.00 9.50
N TYR A 150 1.53 15.59 9.02
CA TYR A 150 1.81 14.18 8.77
C TYR A 150 2.16 13.47 10.08
N LEU A 151 1.76 12.21 10.21
CA LEU A 151 1.94 11.44 11.45
C LEU A 151 3.41 11.29 11.86
N GLN A 152 4.29 11.23 10.88
CA GLN A 152 5.72 10.98 11.06
C GLN A 152 6.55 12.24 11.37
N ASN A 153 5.92 13.44 11.43
CA ASN A 153 6.59 14.72 11.69
C ASN A 153 6.12 15.31 13.02
#